data_2301055538a1b05371d6695cbb780381
#
_entry.id   2301055538a1b05371d6695cbb780381
#
_cell.length_a   1.000
_cell.length_b   1.000
_cell.length_c   1.000
_cell.angle_alpha   90.00
_cell.angle_beta   90.00
_cell.angle_gamma   90.00
#
_symmetry.space_group_name_H-M   'P 1'
#
loop_
_entity.id
_entity.type
_entity.pdbx_description
1 polymer ?
#
loop_
_entity_poly.entity_id
_entity_poly.type
_entity_poly.pdbx_seq_one_letter_code
_entity_poly.pdbx_strand_id
1 'polypeptide(L)'
;MLLDTSGLFCLIHKREPEHLTAKQIYADATDRFTHNYILDELVSLALSRRISRSDTLDFSQQLLNDSKIELIWVDERLHRDALDLLSARPDKTYSLSDAVSFVLMRERGETEALTTDRHFEQEGLVRLLNQ
;
A
#
# COMPACT_ATOMS: atom_id res chain seq x y z
N MET A 1 9.57 0.05 -5.20
CA MET A 1 8.11 -0.06 -5.44
C MET A 1 7.38 -0.06 -4.12
N LEU A 2 6.43 0.84 -3.97
CA LEU A 2 5.55 0.82 -2.80
C LEU A 2 4.50 -0.29 -2.95
N LEU A 3 4.24 -1.01 -1.86
CA LEU A 3 3.16 -1.99 -1.80
C LEU A 3 1.99 -1.34 -1.06
N ASP A 4 0.94 -0.98 -1.81
CA ASP A 4 -0.27 -0.37 -1.25
C ASP A 4 -1.26 -1.44 -0.80
N THR A 5 -2.26 -1.05 -0.03
CA THR A 5 -3.28 -1.94 0.53
C THR A 5 -3.92 -2.83 -0.55
N SER A 6 -4.41 -2.23 -1.64
CA SER A 6 -5.06 -3.00 -2.71
C SER A 6 -4.09 -3.93 -3.41
N GLY A 7 -2.84 -3.52 -3.59
CA GLY A 7 -1.81 -4.37 -4.17
C GLY A 7 -1.48 -5.57 -3.31
N LEU A 8 -1.31 -5.35 -2.01
CA LEU A 8 -1.09 -6.45 -1.06
C LEU A 8 -2.29 -7.40 -1.04
N PHE A 9 -3.50 -6.86 -1.06
CA PHE A 9 -4.71 -7.67 -1.10
C PHE A 9 -4.75 -8.56 -2.35
N CYS A 10 -4.38 -8.00 -3.51
CA CYS A 10 -4.28 -8.79 -4.76
C CYS A 10 -3.24 -9.90 -4.65
N LEU A 11 -2.14 -9.68 -3.94
CA LEU A 11 -1.11 -10.71 -3.75
C LEU A 11 -1.61 -11.88 -2.90
N ILE A 12 -2.38 -11.62 -1.86
CA ILE A 12 -2.76 -12.65 -0.89
C ILE A 12 -4.11 -13.30 -1.21
N HIS A 13 -4.97 -12.65 -1.98
CA HIS A 13 -6.32 -13.17 -2.24
C HIS A 13 -6.44 -13.64 -3.69
N LYS A 14 -6.43 -14.97 -3.85
CA LYS A 14 -6.40 -15.63 -5.17
C LYS A 14 -7.59 -15.30 -6.07
N ARG A 15 -8.69 -14.88 -5.49
CA ARG A 15 -9.92 -14.54 -6.24
C ARG A 15 -9.91 -13.14 -6.83
N GLU A 16 -8.94 -12.31 -6.45
CA GLU A 16 -8.84 -10.98 -7.04
C GLU A 16 -8.46 -11.07 -8.51
N PRO A 17 -9.12 -10.29 -9.40
CA PRO A 17 -8.82 -10.34 -10.84
C PRO A 17 -7.36 -10.06 -11.16
N GLU A 18 -6.72 -9.19 -10.38
CA GLU A 18 -5.32 -8.79 -10.61
C GLU A 18 -4.31 -9.65 -9.86
N HIS A 19 -4.75 -10.79 -9.27
CA HIS A 19 -3.87 -11.62 -8.44
C HIS A 19 -2.60 -12.07 -9.19
N LEU A 20 -2.76 -12.65 -10.38
CA LEU A 20 -1.60 -13.17 -11.14
C LEU A 20 -0.69 -12.04 -11.61
N THR A 21 -1.27 -10.93 -12.07
CA THR A 21 -0.52 -9.75 -12.49
C THR A 21 0.27 -9.18 -11.31
N ALA A 22 -0.36 -9.06 -10.16
CA ALA A 22 0.30 -8.56 -8.94
C ALA A 22 1.47 -9.45 -8.54
N LYS A 23 1.28 -10.77 -8.59
CA LYS A 23 2.35 -11.72 -8.26
C LYS A 23 3.55 -11.56 -9.20
N GLN A 24 3.30 -11.39 -10.49
CA GLN A 24 4.38 -11.23 -11.46
C GLN A 24 5.15 -9.93 -11.23
N ILE A 25 4.43 -8.82 -11.04
CA ILE A 25 5.05 -7.52 -10.79
C ILE A 25 5.87 -7.58 -9.50
N TYR A 26 5.31 -8.18 -8.45
CA TYR A 26 6.01 -8.34 -7.17
C TYR A 26 7.30 -9.15 -7.34
N ALA A 27 7.24 -10.25 -8.07
CA ALA A 27 8.40 -11.12 -8.27
C ALA A 27 9.52 -10.41 -9.05
N ASP A 28 9.15 -9.55 -10.01
CA ASP A 28 10.10 -8.85 -10.87
C ASP A 28 10.69 -7.60 -10.21
N ALA A 29 10.11 -7.12 -9.13
CA ALA A 29 10.58 -5.91 -8.46
C ALA A 29 11.95 -6.13 -7.82
N THR A 30 12.80 -5.09 -7.87
CA THR A 30 14.13 -5.12 -7.25
C THR A 30 14.09 -4.69 -5.79
N ASP A 31 13.11 -3.87 -5.42
CA ASP A 31 12.90 -3.43 -4.04
C ASP A 31 11.40 -3.34 -3.75
N ARG A 32 11.05 -3.47 -2.48
CA ARG A 32 9.65 -3.42 -2.03
C ARG A 32 9.61 -2.78 -0.67
N PHE A 33 8.71 -1.82 -0.49
CA PHE A 33 8.50 -1.22 0.82
C PHE A 33 7.02 -0.94 1.05
N THR A 34 6.64 -0.86 2.31
CA THR A 34 5.30 -0.49 2.74
C THR A 34 5.40 0.21 4.10
N HIS A 35 4.28 0.57 4.69
CA HIS A 35 4.26 1.19 6.01
C HIS A 35 3.10 0.67 6.85
N ASN A 36 3.15 0.94 8.15
CA ASN A 36 2.20 0.36 9.09
C ASN A 36 0.77 0.88 8.95
N TYR A 37 0.54 2.05 8.34
CA TYR A 37 -0.83 2.50 8.06
C TYR A 37 -1.46 1.65 6.95
N ILE A 38 -0.66 1.22 5.96
CA ILE A 38 -1.13 0.27 4.94
C ILE A 38 -1.46 -1.07 5.58
N LEU A 39 -0.62 -1.56 6.51
CA LEU A 39 -0.87 -2.83 7.17
C LEU A 39 -2.16 -2.79 8.00
N ASP A 40 -2.46 -1.67 8.64
CA ASP A 40 -3.72 -1.48 9.35
C ASP A 40 -4.91 -1.55 8.39
N GLU A 41 -4.85 -0.82 7.28
CA GLU A 41 -5.91 -0.85 6.27
C GLU A 41 -6.10 -2.25 5.69
N LEU A 42 -5.02 -2.99 5.49
CA LEU A 42 -5.07 -4.34 4.92
C LEU A 42 -5.86 -5.29 5.83
N VAL A 43 -5.64 -5.22 7.14
CA VAL A 43 -6.41 -6.02 8.11
C VAL A 43 -7.89 -5.68 8.00
N SER A 44 -8.24 -4.40 8.01
CA SER A 44 -9.62 -3.96 7.90
C SER A 44 -10.27 -4.41 6.59
N LEU A 45 -9.55 -4.28 5.48
CA LEU A 45 -10.05 -4.70 4.17
C LEU A 45 -10.30 -6.21 4.13
N ALA A 46 -9.34 -7.00 4.59
CA ALA A 46 -9.45 -8.46 4.59
C ALA A 46 -10.66 -8.93 5.40
N LEU A 47 -10.85 -8.37 6.59
CA LEU A 47 -12.01 -8.70 7.43
C LEU A 47 -13.32 -8.27 6.78
N SER A 48 -13.37 -7.12 6.12
CA SER A 48 -14.56 -6.65 5.41
C SER A 48 -14.90 -7.53 4.21
N ARG A 49 -13.92 -8.18 3.61
CA ARG A 49 -14.09 -9.13 2.50
C ARG A 49 -14.31 -10.56 2.99
N ARG A 50 -14.60 -10.73 4.28
CA ARG A 50 -14.91 -12.02 4.93
C ARG A 50 -13.78 -13.05 4.85
N ILE A 51 -12.54 -12.61 4.76
CA ILE A 51 -11.40 -13.48 4.98
C ILE A 51 -11.40 -13.83 6.47
N SER A 52 -11.12 -15.09 6.79
CA SER A 52 -11.15 -15.53 8.18
C SER A 52 -10.19 -14.70 9.04
N ARG A 53 -10.57 -14.50 10.31
CA ARG A 53 -9.72 -13.77 11.24
C ARG A 53 -8.35 -14.43 11.37
N SER A 54 -8.33 -15.78 11.44
CA SER A 54 -7.09 -16.54 11.55
C SER A 54 -6.16 -16.28 10.36
N ASP A 55 -6.67 -16.39 9.13
CA ASP A 55 -5.86 -16.15 7.93
C ASP A 55 -5.39 -14.71 7.87
N THR A 56 -6.26 -13.75 8.21
CA THR A 56 -5.90 -12.33 8.23
C THR A 56 -4.74 -12.05 9.18
N LEU A 57 -4.78 -12.61 10.37
CA LEU A 57 -3.71 -12.43 11.35
C LEU A 57 -2.42 -13.13 10.91
N ASP A 58 -2.52 -14.30 10.30
CA ASP A 58 -1.36 -15.06 9.84
C ASP A 58 -0.57 -14.28 8.78
N PHE A 59 -1.22 -13.80 7.72
CA PHE A 59 -0.46 -13.08 6.70
C PHE A 59 -0.01 -11.71 7.19
N SER A 60 -0.73 -11.08 8.12
CA SER A 60 -0.28 -9.82 8.73
C SER A 60 1.04 -10.04 9.47
N GLN A 61 1.15 -11.12 10.23
CA GLN A 61 2.39 -11.50 10.90
C GLN A 61 3.51 -11.82 9.90
N GLN A 62 3.17 -12.52 8.82
CA GLN A 62 4.15 -12.85 7.77
C GLN A 62 4.71 -11.59 7.12
N LEU A 63 3.89 -10.57 6.86
CA LEU A 63 4.36 -9.32 6.29
C LEU A 63 5.35 -8.61 7.21
N LEU A 64 5.12 -8.64 8.52
CA LEU A 64 6.04 -8.04 9.49
C LEU A 64 7.42 -8.72 9.49
N ASN A 65 7.48 -9.99 9.14
CA ASN A 65 8.69 -10.79 9.22
C ASN A 65 9.31 -11.09 7.85
N ASP A 66 8.76 -10.56 6.77
CA ASP A 66 9.26 -10.82 5.42
C ASP A 66 10.48 -9.96 5.13
N SER A 67 11.65 -10.61 5.03
CA SER A 67 12.91 -9.92 4.77
C SER A 67 12.98 -9.28 3.38
N LYS A 68 12.06 -9.63 2.47
CA LYS A 68 12.00 -9.07 1.11
C LYS A 68 11.25 -7.74 1.06
N ILE A 69 10.61 -7.35 2.14
CA ILE A 69 9.82 -6.13 2.22
C ILE A 69 10.41 -5.24 3.31
N GLU A 70 10.77 -4.02 2.96
CA GLU A 70 11.17 -3.02 3.93
C GLU A 70 9.90 -2.42 4.55
N LEU A 71 9.72 -2.61 5.85
CA LEU A 71 8.60 -2.02 6.58
C LEU A 71 9.05 -0.72 7.23
N ILE A 72 8.35 0.36 6.90
CA ILE A 72 8.60 1.68 7.45
C ILE A 72 7.53 1.97 8.50
N TRP A 73 7.96 2.24 9.73
CA TRP A 73 7.05 2.66 10.80
C TRP A 73 6.83 4.16 10.71
N VAL A 74 5.55 4.54 10.59
CA VAL A 74 5.18 5.96 10.49
C VAL A 74 5.43 6.62 11.84
N ASP A 75 6.36 7.56 11.87
CA ASP A 75 6.67 8.36 13.04
C ASP A 75 5.85 9.66 13.06
N GLU A 76 6.03 10.47 14.09
CA GLU A 76 5.28 11.71 14.22
C GLU A 76 5.55 12.67 13.05
N ARG A 77 6.80 12.80 12.62
CA ARG A 77 7.17 13.68 11.51
C ARG A 77 6.43 13.29 10.23
N LEU A 78 6.48 12.00 9.90
CA LEU A 78 5.83 11.50 8.68
C LEU A 78 4.31 11.67 8.75
N HIS A 79 3.73 11.42 9.92
CA HIS A 79 2.29 11.63 10.13
C HIS A 79 1.90 13.09 9.91
N ARG A 80 2.69 14.04 10.48
CA ARG A 80 2.43 15.48 10.31
C ARG A 80 2.60 15.91 8.86
N ASP A 81 3.64 15.45 8.18
CA ASP A 81 3.87 15.75 6.77
C ASP A 81 2.70 15.26 5.91
N ALA A 82 2.16 14.08 6.23
CA ALA A 82 0.99 13.55 5.52
C ALA A 82 -0.25 14.43 5.74
N LEU A 83 -0.48 14.91 6.96
CA LEU A 83 -1.58 15.85 7.22
C LEU A 83 -1.41 17.15 6.44
N ASP A 84 -0.19 17.67 6.35
CA ASP A 84 0.11 18.85 5.55
C ASP A 84 -0.21 18.64 4.07
N LEU A 85 0.12 17.46 3.54
CA LEU A 85 -0.22 17.11 2.16
C LEU A 85 -1.72 17.09 1.94
N LEU A 86 -2.48 16.49 2.86
CA LEU A 86 -3.94 16.48 2.78
C LEU A 86 -4.50 17.90 2.77
N SER A 87 -3.97 18.78 3.62
CA SER A 87 -4.37 20.20 3.67
C SER A 87 -4.07 20.93 2.37
N ALA A 88 -2.99 20.56 1.69
CA ALA A 88 -2.59 21.15 0.41
C ALA A 88 -3.39 20.61 -0.79
N ARG A 89 -4.22 19.59 -0.58
CA ARG A 89 -5.03 18.94 -1.62
C ARG A 89 -6.51 18.93 -1.25
N PRO A 90 -7.14 20.11 -1.00
CA PRO A 90 -8.53 20.16 -0.51
C PRO A 90 -9.57 19.62 -1.51
N ASP A 91 -9.19 19.52 -2.78
CA ASP A 91 -10.04 19.00 -3.85
C ASP A 91 -9.93 17.47 -4.02
N LYS A 92 -9.04 16.81 -3.27
CA LYS A 92 -8.83 15.36 -3.37
C LYS A 92 -9.48 14.63 -2.20
N THR A 93 -9.74 13.34 -2.41
CA THR A 93 -10.34 12.47 -1.39
C THR A 93 -9.34 11.46 -0.85
N TYR A 94 -8.07 11.82 -0.83
CA TYR A 94 -7.01 10.97 -0.31
C TYR A 94 -7.24 10.61 1.16
N SER A 95 -6.93 9.36 1.52
CA SER A 95 -6.87 8.96 2.92
C SER A 95 -5.54 9.42 3.53
N LEU A 96 -5.46 9.37 4.86
CA LEU A 96 -4.20 9.64 5.55
C LEU A 96 -3.12 8.64 5.14
N SER A 97 -3.49 7.38 4.98
CA SER A 97 -2.57 6.34 4.50
C SER A 97 -2.06 6.64 3.10
N ASP A 98 -2.92 7.09 2.19
CA ASP A 98 -2.50 7.56 0.86
C ASP A 98 -1.46 8.67 0.99
N ALA A 99 -1.73 9.65 1.82
CA ALA A 99 -0.83 10.80 2.01
C ALA A 99 0.53 10.37 2.56
N VAL A 100 0.56 9.43 3.51
CA VAL A 100 1.81 8.85 4.02
C VAL A 100 2.58 8.19 2.86
N SER A 101 1.89 7.42 2.04
CA SER A 101 2.50 6.78 0.88
C SER A 101 3.11 7.81 -0.07
N PHE A 102 2.39 8.88 -0.37
CA PHE A 102 2.88 9.91 -1.30
C PHE A 102 4.11 10.65 -0.74
N VAL A 103 4.12 10.97 0.55
CA VAL A 103 5.29 11.59 1.18
C VAL A 103 6.50 10.67 1.12
N LEU A 104 6.33 9.40 1.47
CA LEU A 104 7.42 8.40 1.43
C LEU A 104 7.95 8.21 0.01
N MET A 105 7.08 8.08 -0.96
CA MET A 105 7.49 7.89 -2.35
C MET A 105 8.29 9.08 -2.85
N ARG A 106 7.87 10.30 -2.52
CA ARG A 106 8.58 11.51 -2.90
C ARG A 106 9.98 11.55 -2.25
N GLU A 107 10.05 11.27 -0.95
CA GLU A 107 11.35 11.27 -0.25
C GLU A 107 12.32 10.24 -0.82
N ARG A 108 11.81 9.11 -1.27
CA ARG A 108 12.64 8.01 -1.80
C ARG A 108 12.89 8.11 -3.29
N GLY A 109 12.30 9.08 -3.98
CA GLY A 109 12.37 9.16 -5.43
C GLY A 109 11.68 7.99 -6.13
N GLU A 110 10.71 7.35 -5.48
CA GLU A 110 9.97 6.22 -6.01
C GLU A 110 8.74 6.70 -6.76
N THR A 111 8.50 6.16 -7.95
CA THR A 111 7.38 6.58 -8.78
C THR A 111 6.32 5.50 -8.96
N GLU A 112 6.62 4.24 -8.65
CA GLU A 112 5.73 3.12 -8.94
C GLU A 112 5.14 2.53 -7.67
N ALA A 113 3.82 2.25 -7.72
CA ALA A 113 3.12 1.61 -6.62
C ALA A 113 2.31 0.40 -7.12
N LEU A 114 2.40 -0.69 -6.38
CA LEU A 114 1.55 -1.86 -6.60
C LEU A 114 0.19 -1.55 -5.97
N THR A 115 -0.71 -1.03 -6.77
CA THR A 115 -2.01 -0.52 -6.33
C THR A 115 -3.00 -0.52 -7.47
N THR A 116 -4.30 -0.66 -7.14
CA THR A 116 -5.41 -0.42 -8.06
C THR A 116 -5.99 0.98 -7.89
N ASP A 117 -5.51 1.75 -6.92
CA ASP A 117 -6.11 3.03 -6.53
C ASP A 117 -5.67 4.17 -7.46
N ARG A 118 -6.66 4.83 -8.05
CA ARG A 118 -6.45 5.96 -8.97
C ARG A 118 -5.91 7.20 -8.27
N HIS A 119 -5.99 7.29 -6.95
CA HIS A 119 -5.40 8.41 -6.20
C HIS A 119 -3.91 8.56 -6.50
N PHE A 120 -3.21 7.45 -6.73
CA PHE A 120 -1.78 7.48 -7.07
C PHE A 120 -1.55 8.18 -8.41
N GLU A 121 -2.38 7.91 -9.42
CA GLU A 121 -2.30 8.61 -10.70
C GLU A 121 -2.61 10.12 -10.54
N GLN A 122 -3.59 10.46 -9.70
CA GLN A 122 -3.93 11.85 -9.43
C GLN A 122 -2.76 12.62 -8.81
N GLU A 123 -1.89 11.93 -8.07
CA GLU A 123 -0.70 12.54 -7.47
C GLU A 123 0.53 12.45 -8.38
N GLY A 124 0.36 12.01 -9.63
CA GLY A 124 1.45 11.95 -10.61
C GLY A 124 2.31 10.71 -10.52
N LEU A 125 1.84 9.67 -9.83
CA LEU A 125 2.56 8.42 -9.64
C LEU A 125 2.03 7.34 -10.59
N VAL A 126 2.77 6.23 -10.72
CA VAL A 126 2.38 5.13 -11.61
C VAL A 126 1.63 4.06 -10.82
N ARG A 127 0.39 3.84 -11.22
CA ARG A 127 -0.46 2.77 -10.70
C ARG A 127 -0.21 1.52 -11.54
N LEU A 128 0.35 0.47 -10.92
CA LEU A 128 0.77 -0.73 -11.66
C LEU A 128 -0.35 -1.73 -11.94
N LEU A 129 -1.47 -1.65 -11.21
CA LEU A 129 -2.61 -2.55 -11.40
C LEU A 129 -3.81 -1.80 -11.94
N ASN A 130 -4.48 -2.42 -12.92
CA ASN A 130 -5.67 -1.85 -13.57
C ASN A 130 -6.92 -2.57 -13.06
N GLN A 131 -7.82 -1.82 -12.47
CA GLN A 131 -9.13 -2.35 -12.07
C GLN A 131 -10.21 -1.33 -12.26
#